data_8cde3fca9621afb5dbfecc9c95b89f2b
#
_entry.id   8cde3fca9621afb5dbfecc9c95b89f2b
#
_cell.length_a   1.000
_cell.length_b   1.000
_cell.length_c   1.000
_cell.angle_alpha   90.00
_cell.angle_beta   90.00
_cell.angle_gamma   90.00
#
_symmetry.space_group_name_H-M   'P 1'
#
loop_
_entity.id
_entity.type
_entity.pdbx_description
1 polymer ?
#
loop_
_entity_poly.entity_id
_entity_poly.type
_entity_poly.pdbx_seq_one_letter_code
_entity_poly.pdbx_strand_id
1 'polypeptide(L)'
;MLLRLPNSAARFAVLVLALVLAATLSFFSVRNARAANQAGLGTRAGYEAAASLEPTNPENWYLLGRYWQYTLGDPDPTRAINNFRQALSLNPRYADAWLDLGAVYESEGDLSGARDSYVQARNAYPTSATVAWRYGNFLLRQGEVQQAFAEIRRAVYADPKRSAEAFSRCWRVDPNVEFVLENVIPPDRSAYLDIIRELAAEEQLAATLTVWQRLVSLHPRMSPADVIYFSDLLIQKGHFDDAHRVWQDALLLSAVVTGDPPGSVLWDGGFESNVHGGGFAWIFPPSPPGVQAALDRRQKHTGKQSLRLFFDGKHNTNYEGVCTNAGVRPETTYRFSAWVRTQALTSDEGVRFRLSWFSDSRASGSADSQDSRGTQPWTRVEMPWTSGKNVQRARVCVLRNLSRSLDARIQGTAWIDDISLVSVGSPNP
;
A
#
# COMPACT_ATOMS: atom_id res chain seq x y z
N MET A 1 -27.92 -48.93 -19.51
CA MET A 1 -28.84 -49.42 -20.55
C MET A 1 -28.02 -50.21 -21.60
N LEU A 2 -28.08 -51.52 -21.62
CA LEU A 2 -27.36 -52.37 -22.59
C LEU A 2 -28.21 -52.45 -23.86
N LEU A 3 -27.77 -51.82 -24.95
CA LEU A 3 -28.39 -51.96 -26.26
C LEU A 3 -28.08 -53.35 -26.83
N ARG A 4 -29.07 -54.27 -26.84
CA ARG A 4 -28.97 -55.55 -27.53
C ARG A 4 -29.24 -55.37 -29.05
N LEU A 5 -28.19 -55.42 -29.83
CA LEU A 5 -28.29 -55.35 -31.30
C LEU A 5 -28.80 -56.67 -31.87
N PRO A 6 -29.91 -56.68 -32.66
CA PRO A 6 -30.67 -57.90 -32.96
C PRO A 6 -30.01 -58.85 -34.01
N ASN A 7 -29.09 -58.31 -34.86
CA ASN A 7 -28.45 -59.13 -35.89
C ASN A 7 -27.00 -58.75 -36.17
N SER A 8 -26.24 -59.55 -36.88
CA SER A 8 -24.83 -59.35 -37.21
C SER A 8 -24.61 -58.13 -38.10
N ALA A 9 -25.51 -57.75 -38.95
CA ALA A 9 -25.44 -56.57 -39.82
C ALA A 9 -25.56 -55.27 -39.00
N ALA A 10 -26.43 -55.19 -37.99
CA ALA A 10 -26.56 -54.10 -37.11
C ALA A 10 -25.32 -53.88 -36.23
N ARG A 11 -24.70 -55.02 -35.78
CA ARG A 11 -23.41 -54.97 -35.03
C ARG A 11 -22.28 -54.41 -35.89
N PHE A 12 -22.19 -54.85 -37.13
CA PHE A 12 -21.17 -54.37 -38.08
C PHE A 12 -21.38 -52.90 -38.41
N ALA A 13 -22.61 -52.46 -38.65
CA ALA A 13 -22.91 -51.05 -38.92
C ALA A 13 -22.53 -50.12 -37.73
N VAL A 14 -22.79 -50.56 -36.49
CA VAL A 14 -22.39 -49.79 -35.28
C VAL A 14 -20.87 -49.73 -35.15
N LEU A 15 -20.16 -50.85 -35.43
CA LEU A 15 -18.69 -50.87 -35.40
C LEU A 15 -18.09 -49.94 -36.44
N VAL A 16 -18.60 -49.97 -37.68
CA VAL A 16 -18.16 -49.07 -38.76
C VAL A 16 -18.42 -47.60 -38.37
N LEU A 17 -19.61 -47.28 -37.85
CA LEU A 17 -19.93 -45.93 -37.39
C LEU A 17 -18.99 -45.46 -36.26
N ALA A 18 -18.73 -46.37 -35.30
CA ALA A 18 -17.82 -46.06 -34.19
C ALA A 18 -16.37 -45.80 -34.68
N LEU A 19 -15.89 -46.61 -35.63
CA LEU A 19 -14.56 -46.43 -36.26
C LEU A 19 -14.48 -45.11 -37.04
N VAL A 20 -15.49 -44.77 -37.83
CA VAL A 20 -15.55 -43.50 -38.58
C VAL A 20 -15.57 -42.33 -37.62
N LEU A 21 -16.37 -42.38 -36.55
CA LEU A 21 -16.42 -41.36 -35.52
C LEU A 21 -15.07 -41.21 -34.80
N ALA A 22 -14.44 -42.32 -34.40
CA ALA A 22 -13.13 -42.32 -33.78
C ALA A 22 -12.04 -41.73 -34.69
N ALA A 23 -12.03 -42.11 -35.97
CA ALA A 23 -11.10 -41.57 -36.97
C ALA A 23 -11.29 -40.07 -37.19
N THR A 24 -12.54 -39.59 -37.27
CA THR A 24 -12.88 -38.15 -37.40
C THR A 24 -12.45 -37.37 -36.18
N LEU A 25 -12.77 -37.84 -34.98
CA LEU A 25 -12.36 -37.20 -33.74
C LEU A 25 -10.83 -37.12 -33.59
N SER A 26 -10.13 -38.22 -33.92
CA SER A 26 -8.68 -38.28 -33.92
C SER A 26 -8.06 -37.29 -34.91
N PHE A 27 -8.61 -37.21 -36.13
CA PHE A 27 -8.16 -36.24 -37.13
C PHE A 27 -8.29 -34.80 -36.63
N PHE A 28 -9.44 -34.43 -36.09
CA PHE A 28 -9.65 -33.08 -35.56
C PHE A 28 -8.75 -32.80 -34.34
N SER A 29 -8.57 -33.80 -33.45
CA SER A 29 -7.68 -33.63 -32.28
C SER A 29 -6.24 -33.41 -32.69
N VAL A 30 -5.69 -34.16 -33.63
CA VAL A 30 -4.33 -34.02 -34.14
C VAL A 30 -4.17 -32.70 -34.90
N ARG A 31 -5.16 -32.32 -35.72
CA ARG A 31 -5.16 -31.01 -36.43
C ARG A 31 -5.12 -29.85 -35.46
N ASN A 32 -5.99 -29.84 -34.43
CA ASN A 32 -6.07 -28.76 -33.46
C ASN A 32 -4.79 -28.71 -32.59
N ALA A 33 -4.24 -29.84 -32.19
CA ALA A 33 -2.96 -29.91 -31.49
C ALA A 33 -1.80 -29.34 -32.32
N ARG A 34 -1.77 -29.64 -33.64
CA ARG A 34 -0.79 -29.04 -34.54
C ARG A 34 -0.97 -27.54 -34.68
N ALA A 35 -2.20 -27.04 -34.82
CA ALA A 35 -2.49 -25.60 -34.88
C ALA A 35 -2.02 -24.88 -33.61
N ALA A 36 -2.36 -25.43 -32.42
CA ALA A 36 -1.92 -24.89 -31.14
C ALA A 36 -0.38 -24.87 -30.99
N ASN A 37 0.29 -25.96 -31.44
CA ASN A 37 1.75 -26.00 -31.42
C ASN A 37 2.38 -24.94 -32.34
N GLN A 38 1.82 -24.73 -33.53
CA GLN A 38 2.27 -23.68 -34.44
C GLN A 38 2.05 -22.28 -33.85
N ALA A 39 0.88 -22.00 -33.27
CA ALA A 39 0.60 -20.75 -32.60
C ALA A 39 1.57 -20.50 -31.41
N GLY A 40 1.93 -21.56 -30.68
CA GLY A 40 2.87 -21.51 -29.54
C GLY A 40 4.30 -21.12 -29.92
N LEU A 41 4.69 -21.16 -31.21
CA LEU A 41 5.99 -20.67 -31.67
C LEU A 41 6.14 -19.16 -31.59
N GLY A 42 5.05 -18.41 -31.49
CA GLY A 42 5.07 -16.96 -31.38
C GLY A 42 5.61 -16.23 -32.62
N THR A 43 5.73 -16.92 -33.75
CA THR A 43 6.27 -16.36 -35.00
C THR A 43 5.16 -16.12 -36.03
N ARG A 44 5.43 -15.21 -36.99
CA ARG A 44 4.53 -14.96 -38.12
C ARG A 44 4.11 -16.26 -38.82
N ALA A 45 5.09 -17.07 -39.23
CA ALA A 45 4.84 -18.31 -39.95
C ALA A 45 4.02 -19.30 -39.09
N GLY A 46 4.27 -19.32 -37.79
CA GLY A 46 3.50 -20.13 -36.83
C GLY A 46 2.04 -19.71 -36.75
N TYR A 47 1.75 -18.43 -36.64
CA TYR A 47 0.37 -17.90 -36.58
C TYR A 47 -0.37 -18.09 -37.92
N GLU A 48 0.30 -17.86 -39.07
CA GLU A 48 -0.26 -18.12 -40.39
C GLU A 48 -0.57 -19.62 -40.60
N ALA A 49 0.32 -20.51 -40.16
CA ALA A 49 0.11 -21.96 -40.20
C ALA A 49 -1.06 -22.39 -39.29
N ALA A 50 -1.15 -21.85 -38.07
CA ALA A 50 -2.25 -22.14 -37.16
C ALA A 50 -3.61 -21.72 -37.74
N ALA A 51 -3.71 -20.51 -38.29
CA ALA A 51 -4.93 -20.02 -38.94
C ALA A 51 -5.32 -20.87 -40.17
N SER A 52 -4.35 -21.37 -40.94
CA SER A 52 -4.61 -22.25 -42.09
C SER A 52 -5.02 -23.65 -41.67
N LEU A 53 -4.42 -24.20 -40.60
CA LEU A 53 -4.76 -25.54 -40.08
C LEU A 53 -6.16 -25.56 -39.42
N GLU A 54 -6.53 -24.49 -38.71
CA GLU A 54 -7.81 -24.41 -38.00
C GLU A 54 -8.50 -23.07 -38.27
N PRO A 55 -9.02 -22.83 -39.48
CA PRO A 55 -9.56 -21.56 -39.92
C PRO A 55 -10.87 -21.17 -39.23
N THR A 56 -11.53 -22.10 -38.55
CA THR A 56 -12.76 -21.84 -37.79
C THR A 56 -12.51 -21.47 -36.33
N ASN A 57 -11.25 -21.44 -35.89
CA ASN A 57 -10.88 -21.02 -34.54
C ASN A 57 -10.59 -19.51 -34.52
N PRO A 58 -11.41 -18.70 -33.82
CA PRO A 58 -11.22 -17.26 -33.76
C PRO A 58 -9.90 -16.85 -33.10
N GLU A 59 -9.37 -17.66 -32.19
CA GLU A 59 -8.13 -17.39 -31.47
C GLU A 59 -6.93 -17.31 -32.43
N ASN A 60 -6.85 -18.18 -33.44
CA ASN A 60 -5.74 -18.18 -34.40
C ASN A 60 -5.70 -16.88 -35.22
N TRP A 61 -6.86 -16.36 -35.62
CA TRP A 61 -6.96 -15.08 -36.32
C TRP A 61 -6.68 -13.91 -35.39
N TYR A 62 -7.13 -13.98 -34.15
CA TYR A 62 -6.82 -12.96 -33.15
C TYR A 62 -5.31 -12.86 -32.88
N LEU A 63 -4.62 -13.98 -32.67
CA LEU A 63 -3.17 -14.01 -32.46
C LEU A 63 -2.40 -13.48 -33.68
N LEU A 64 -2.84 -13.81 -34.88
CA LEU A 64 -2.25 -13.27 -36.11
C LEU A 64 -2.49 -11.76 -36.25
N GLY A 65 -3.68 -11.27 -35.86
CA GLY A 65 -4.00 -9.84 -35.80
C GLY A 65 -3.08 -9.11 -34.84
N ARG A 66 -2.90 -9.65 -33.64
CA ARG A 66 -1.97 -9.10 -32.63
C ARG A 66 -0.52 -9.10 -33.12
N TYR A 67 -0.09 -10.13 -33.82
CA TYR A 67 1.25 -10.14 -34.40
C TYR A 67 1.45 -8.93 -35.31
N TRP A 68 0.53 -8.65 -36.25
CA TRP A 68 0.63 -7.53 -37.15
C TRP A 68 0.49 -6.17 -36.46
N GLN A 69 -0.23 -6.10 -35.35
CA GLN A 69 -0.37 -4.87 -34.55
C GLN A 69 0.91 -4.52 -33.78
N TYR A 70 1.59 -5.52 -33.18
CA TYR A 70 2.66 -5.29 -32.20
C TYR A 70 4.06 -5.69 -32.68
N THR A 71 4.23 -6.14 -33.92
CA THR A 71 5.57 -6.47 -34.41
C THR A 71 6.44 -5.21 -34.49
N LEU A 72 7.67 -5.30 -33.94
CA LEU A 72 8.57 -4.14 -33.81
C LEU A 72 9.23 -3.69 -35.13
N GLY A 73 9.25 -4.55 -36.15
CA GLY A 73 9.99 -4.26 -37.40
C GLY A 73 9.11 -3.72 -38.51
N ASP A 74 7.88 -4.18 -38.64
CA ASP A 74 6.99 -3.86 -39.75
C ASP A 74 5.52 -4.07 -39.34
N PRO A 75 4.94 -3.20 -38.51
CA PRO A 75 3.53 -3.30 -38.13
C PRO A 75 2.66 -3.03 -39.38
N ASP A 76 1.64 -3.87 -39.56
CA ASP A 76 0.68 -3.72 -40.66
C ASP A 76 -0.75 -3.59 -40.11
N PRO A 77 -1.22 -2.34 -39.89
CA PRO A 77 -2.56 -2.09 -39.36
C PRO A 77 -3.67 -2.70 -40.24
N THR A 78 -3.50 -2.70 -41.56
CA THR A 78 -4.50 -3.26 -42.46
C THR A 78 -4.66 -4.76 -42.28
N ARG A 79 -3.55 -5.48 -42.17
CA ARG A 79 -3.58 -6.91 -41.88
C ARG A 79 -4.10 -7.17 -40.49
N ALA A 80 -3.74 -6.39 -39.48
CA ALA A 80 -4.26 -6.51 -38.13
C ALA A 80 -5.79 -6.38 -38.12
N ILE A 81 -6.34 -5.33 -38.73
CA ILE A 81 -7.80 -5.10 -38.85
C ILE A 81 -8.49 -6.29 -39.52
N ASN A 82 -7.96 -6.79 -40.64
CA ASN A 82 -8.57 -7.89 -41.38
C ASN A 82 -8.60 -9.16 -40.56
N ASN A 83 -7.54 -9.48 -39.82
CA ASN A 83 -7.47 -10.66 -38.97
C ASN A 83 -8.39 -10.53 -37.73
N PHE A 84 -8.47 -9.36 -37.10
CA PHE A 84 -9.43 -9.13 -36.00
C PHE A 84 -10.88 -9.23 -36.50
N ARG A 85 -11.20 -8.67 -37.66
CA ARG A 85 -12.54 -8.83 -38.29
C ARG A 85 -12.86 -10.28 -38.57
N GLN A 86 -11.89 -11.08 -39.03
CA GLN A 86 -12.06 -12.50 -39.26
C GLN A 86 -12.31 -13.24 -37.94
N ALA A 87 -11.56 -12.95 -36.87
CA ALA A 87 -11.81 -13.52 -35.53
C ALA A 87 -13.22 -13.18 -35.03
N LEU A 88 -13.66 -11.94 -35.22
CA LEU A 88 -14.98 -11.44 -34.81
C LEU A 88 -16.13 -11.99 -35.66
N SER A 89 -15.91 -12.32 -36.93
CA SER A 89 -16.90 -13.01 -37.74
C SER A 89 -17.20 -14.43 -37.24
N LEU A 90 -16.19 -15.08 -36.65
CA LEU A 90 -16.29 -16.42 -36.04
C LEU A 90 -16.82 -16.37 -34.60
N ASN A 91 -16.43 -15.34 -33.85
CA ASN A 91 -16.90 -15.11 -32.48
C ASN A 91 -17.21 -13.62 -32.24
N PRO A 92 -18.45 -13.18 -32.49
CA PRO A 92 -18.86 -11.78 -32.27
C PRO A 92 -18.76 -11.29 -30.81
N ARG A 93 -18.64 -12.22 -29.84
CA ARG A 93 -18.49 -11.90 -28.41
C ARG A 93 -17.03 -11.93 -27.94
N TYR A 94 -16.08 -11.94 -28.86
CA TYR A 94 -14.66 -11.94 -28.49
C TYR A 94 -14.22 -10.51 -28.09
N ALA A 95 -14.40 -10.19 -26.81
CA ALA A 95 -14.17 -8.83 -26.29
C ALA A 95 -12.75 -8.33 -26.50
N ASP A 96 -11.71 -9.19 -26.37
CA ASP A 96 -10.31 -8.78 -26.57
C ASP A 96 -10.04 -8.43 -28.04
N ALA A 97 -10.64 -9.16 -28.98
CA ALA A 97 -10.52 -8.81 -30.39
C ALA A 97 -11.19 -7.46 -30.72
N TRP A 98 -12.32 -7.16 -30.12
CA TRP A 98 -12.94 -5.84 -30.22
C TRP A 98 -12.07 -4.73 -29.63
N LEU A 99 -11.45 -4.96 -28.45
CA LEU A 99 -10.56 -4.00 -27.82
C LEU A 99 -9.33 -3.70 -28.66
N ASP A 100 -8.72 -4.73 -29.23
CA ASP A 100 -7.51 -4.55 -30.03
C ASP A 100 -7.83 -3.96 -31.40
N LEU A 101 -8.96 -4.32 -32.01
CA LEU A 101 -9.48 -3.65 -33.21
C LEU A 101 -9.71 -2.15 -32.98
N GLY A 102 -10.33 -1.80 -31.85
CA GLY A 102 -10.53 -0.40 -31.44
C GLY A 102 -9.22 0.35 -31.28
N ALA A 103 -8.20 -0.27 -30.71
CA ALA A 103 -6.87 0.34 -30.57
C ALA A 103 -6.17 0.57 -31.91
N VAL A 104 -6.31 -0.37 -32.87
CA VAL A 104 -5.75 -0.16 -34.22
C VAL A 104 -6.48 0.97 -34.94
N TYR A 105 -7.81 1.00 -34.90
CA TYR A 105 -8.55 2.13 -35.50
C TYR A 105 -8.17 3.46 -34.89
N GLU A 106 -7.99 3.52 -33.55
CA GLU A 106 -7.54 4.72 -32.88
C GLU A 106 -6.16 5.18 -33.36
N SER A 107 -5.21 4.26 -33.52
CA SER A 107 -3.86 4.58 -34.02
C SER A 107 -3.85 5.06 -35.49
N GLU A 108 -4.80 4.58 -36.28
CA GLU A 108 -4.97 5.01 -37.67
C GLU A 108 -5.81 6.29 -37.82
N GLY A 109 -6.32 6.85 -36.71
CA GLY A 109 -7.16 8.05 -36.72
C GLY A 109 -8.64 7.82 -37.07
N ASP A 110 -9.07 6.57 -37.24
CA ASP A 110 -10.50 6.23 -37.38
C ASP A 110 -11.17 6.17 -36.00
N LEU A 111 -11.46 7.36 -35.47
CA LEU A 111 -12.07 7.49 -34.14
C LEU A 111 -13.51 6.93 -34.07
N SER A 112 -14.21 6.91 -35.19
CA SER A 112 -15.55 6.30 -35.27
C SER A 112 -15.47 4.79 -35.16
N GLY A 113 -14.62 4.15 -35.97
CA GLY A 113 -14.39 2.71 -35.91
C GLY A 113 -13.84 2.24 -34.57
N ALA A 114 -12.97 3.08 -33.95
CA ALA A 114 -12.46 2.83 -32.61
C ALA A 114 -13.61 2.81 -31.58
N ARG A 115 -14.46 3.85 -31.58
CA ARG A 115 -15.61 3.95 -30.67
C ARG A 115 -16.54 2.76 -30.81
N ASP A 116 -16.93 2.44 -32.02
CA ASP A 116 -17.82 1.32 -32.31
C ASP A 116 -17.24 0.00 -31.77
N SER A 117 -15.94 -0.21 -31.98
CA SER A 117 -15.25 -1.39 -31.49
C SER A 117 -15.22 -1.44 -29.95
N TYR A 118 -14.94 -0.35 -29.24
CA TYR A 118 -14.98 -0.30 -27.78
C TYR A 118 -16.41 -0.51 -27.24
N VAL A 119 -17.43 0.01 -27.90
CA VAL A 119 -18.84 -0.23 -27.54
C VAL A 119 -19.19 -1.71 -27.73
N GLN A 120 -18.76 -2.36 -28.81
CA GLN A 120 -18.96 -3.80 -29.01
C GLN A 120 -18.21 -4.63 -27.95
N ALA A 121 -16.96 -4.27 -27.60
CA ALA A 121 -16.24 -4.92 -26.49
C ALA A 121 -17.05 -4.84 -25.19
N ARG A 122 -17.60 -3.66 -24.85
CA ARG A 122 -18.45 -3.46 -23.68
C ARG A 122 -19.72 -4.31 -23.72
N ASN A 123 -20.37 -4.42 -24.87
CA ASN A 123 -21.56 -5.24 -25.05
C ASN A 123 -21.23 -6.75 -24.94
N ALA A 124 -20.07 -7.16 -25.46
CA ALA A 124 -19.60 -8.54 -25.39
C ALA A 124 -19.25 -8.99 -23.96
N TYR A 125 -18.61 -8.11 -23.18
CA TYR A 125 -18.21 -8.41 -21.80
C TYR A 125 -18.42 -7.20 -20.85
N PRO A 126 -19.66 -6.93 -20.43
CA PRO A 126 -20.00 -5.71 -19.69
C PRO A 126 -19.42 -5.61 -18.27
N THR A 127 -19.02 -6.74 -17.66
CA THR A 127 -18.44 -6.77 -16.30
C THR A 127 -16.90 -6.75 -16.28
N SER A 128 -16.27 -6.73 -17.44
CA SER A 128 -14.80 -6.73 -17.53
C SER A 128 -14.19 -5.41 -17.12
N ALA A 129 -13.34 -5.43 -16.08
CA ALA A 129 -12.54 -4.28 -15.68
C ALA A 129 -11.64 -3.78 -16.81
N THR A 130 -11.04 -4.69 -17.61
CA THR A 130 -10.15 -4.35 -18.72
C THR A 130 -10.89 -3.65 -19.85
N VAL A 131 -12.10 -4.11 -20.18
CA VAL A 131 -12.93 -3.46 -21.21
C VAL A 131 -13.30 -2.05 -20.78
N ALA A 132 -13.84 -1.91 -19.55
CA ALA A 132 -14.24 -0.62 -19.01
C ALA A 132 -13.04 0.34 -18.91
N TRP A 133 -11.89 -0.15 -18.49
CA TRP A 133 -10.65 0.62 -18.41
C TRP A 133 -10.17 1.14 -19.77
N ARG A 134 -10.06 0.25 -20.76
CA ARG A 134 -9.58 0.64 -22.11
C ARG A 134 -10.55 1.60 -22.78
N TYR A 135 -11.86 1.36 -22.67
CA TYR A 135 -12.87 2.26 -23.24
C TYR A 135 -12.88 3.61 -22.52
N GLY A 136 -12.83 3.62 -21.17
CA GLY A 136 -12.74 4.87 -20.41
C GLY A 136 -11.51 5.71 -20.76
N ASN A 137 -10.35 5.10 -20.92
CA ASN A 137 -9.13 5.80 -21.35
C ASN A 137 -9.24 6.34 -22.80
N PHE A 138 -9.90 5.61 -23.72
CA PHE A 138 -10.21 6.13 -25.04
C PHE A 138 -11.07 7.40 -24.93
N LEU A 139 -12.14 7.37 -24.15
CA LEU A 139 -13.03 8.53 -23.95
C LEU A 139 -12.30 9.73 -23.31
N LEU A 140 -11.36 9.50 -22.37
CA LEU A 140 -10.52 10.58 -21.81
C LEU A 140 -9.70 11.27 -22.90
N ARG A 141 -9.09 10.50 -23.80
CA ARG A 141 -8.32 11.06 -24.93
C ARG A 141 -9.19 11.83 -25.94
N GLN A 142 -10.50 11.50 -26.00
CA GLN A 142 -11.46 12.24 -26.83
C GLN A 142 -12.07 13.46 -26.10
N GLY A 143 -11.72 13.71 -24.84
CA GLY A 143 -12.29 14.82 -24.04
C GLY A 143 -13.70 14.57 -23.53
N GLU A 144 -14.20 13.33 -23.61
CA GLU A 144 -15.55 12.97 -23.17
C GLU A 144 -15.55 12.60 -21.68
N VAL A 145 -15.23 13.57 -20.83
CA VAL A 145 -14.88 13.40 -19.42
C VAL A 145 -15.98 12.64 -18.64
N GLN A 146 -17.24 13.02 -18.78
CA GLN A 146 -18.34 12.39 -18.03
C GLN A 146 -18.50 10.90 -18.36
N GLN A 147 -18.47 10.57 -19.66
CA GLN A 147 -18.58 9.18 -20.09
C GLN A 147 -17.34 8.37 -19.69
N ALA A 148 -16.16 9.00 -19.80
CA ALA A 148 -14.90 8.40 -19.39
C ALA A 148 -14.91 8.05 -17.89
N PHE A 149 -15.34 8.97 -17.04
CA PHE A 149 -15.42 8.74 -15.58
C PHE A 149 -16.40 7.61 -15.26
N ALA A 150 -17.54 7.53 -15.95
CA ALA A 150 -18.47 6.44 -15.79
C ALA A 150 -17.87 5.07 -16.15
N GLU A 151 -17.11 4.96 -17.24
CA GLU A 151 -16.43 3.72 -17.63
C GLU A 151 -15.26 3.38 -16.69
N ILE A 152 -14.43 4.37 -16.32
CA ILE A 152 -13.33 4.17 -15.37
C ILE A 152 -13.87 3.74 -14.00
N ARG A 153 -14.97 4.35 -13.53
CA ARG A 153 -15.68 3.91 -12.32
C ARG A 153 -16.06 2.43 -12.40
N ARG A 154 -16.64 1.98 -13.52
CA ARG A 154 -16.97 0.56 -13.71
C ARG A 154 -15.71 -0.33 -13.63
N ALA A 155 -14.60 0.12 -14.21
CA ALA A 155 -13.34 -0.60 -14.16
C ALA A 155 -12.83 -0.75 -12.71
N VAL A 156 -12.88 0.32 -11.92
CA VAL A 156 -12.45 0.32 -10.51
C VAL A 156 -13.38 -0.52 -9.63
N TYR A 157 -14.68 -0.49 -9.84
CA TYR A 157 -15.62 -1.34 -9.12
C TYR A 157 -15.42 -2.84 -9.42
N ALA A 158 -14.99 -3.18 -10.63
CA ALA A 158 -14.67 -4.57 -11.01
C ALA A 158 -13.25 -4.99 -10.57
N ASP A 159 -12.31 -4.05 -10.49
CA ASP A 159 -10.94 -4.26 -10.04
C ASP A 159 -10.47 -3.08 -9.15
N PRO A 160 -10.71 -3.12 -7.83
CA PRO A 160 -10.36 -2.04 -6.91
C PRO A 160 -8.86 -1.69 -6.85
N LYS A 161 -7.97 -2.59 -7.28
CA LYS A 161 -6.52 -2.31 -7.35
C LYS A 161 -6.15 -1.20 -8.33
N ARG A 162 -7.07 -0.82 -9.21
CA ARG A 162 -6.91 0.29 -10.15
C ARG A 162 -7.23 1.65 -9.55
N SER A 163 -7.67 1.72 -8.29
CA SER A 163 -8.18 2.97 -7.68
C SER A 163 -7.17 4.12 -7.74
N ALA A 164 -5.92 3.88 -7.38
CA ALA A 164 -4.88 4.90 -7.37
C ALA A 164 -4.56 5.38 -8.80
N GLU A 165 -4.36 4.47 -9.75
CA GLU A 165 -4.15 4.81 -11.16
C GLU A 165 -5.35 5.55 -11.78
N ALA A 166 -6.57 5.11 -11.45
CA ALA A 166 -7.79 5.75 -11.92
C ALA A 166 -7.93 7.17 -11.38
N PHE A 167 -7.68 7.36 -10.08
CA PHE A 167 -7.67 8.66 -9.47
C PHE A 167 -6.64 9.58 -10.13
N SER A 168 -5.38 9.17 -10.24
CA SER A 168 -4.30 9.96 -10.85
C SER A 168 -4.64 10.38 -12.29
N ARG A 169 -5.19 9.47 -13.11
CA ARG A 169 -5.60 9.79 -14.49
C ARG A 169 -6.75 10.79 -14.56
N CYS A 170 -7.79 10.56 -13.77
CA CYS A 170 -8.98 11.43 -13.77
C CYS A 170 -8.67 12.80 -13.17
N TRP A 171 -7.85 12.86 -12.13
CA TRP A 171 -7.43 14.09 -11.47
C TRP A 171 -6.57 15.00 -12.37
N ARG A 172 -5.78 14.44 -13.28
CA ARG A 172 -5.07 15.24 -14.31
C ARG A 172 -6.01 15.91 -15.29
N VAL A 173 -7.19 15.37 -15.50
CA VAL A 173 -8.21 15.92 -16.41
C VAL A 173 -9.11 16.91 -15.68
N ASP A 174 -9.50 16.57 -14.47
CA ASP A 174 -10.27 17.44 -13.58
C ASP A 174 -9.57 17.49 -12.21
N PRO A 175 -8.91 18.62 -11.87
CA PRO A 175 -8.10 18.75 -10.65
C PRO A 175 -8.94 18.87 -9.37
N ASN A 176 -10.25 18.69 -9.43
CA ASN A 176 -11.12 18.65 -8.26
C ASN A 176 -11.08 17.27 -7.62
N VAL A 177 -10.34 17.13 -6.50
CA VAL A 177 -10.16 15.88 -5.76
C VAL A 177 -11.50 15.27 -5.35
N GLU A 178 -12.40 16.07 -4.77
CA GLU A 178 -13.69 15.58 -4.27
C GLU A 178 -14.58 15.09 -5.41
N PHE A 179 -14.62 15.83 -6.53
CA PHE A 179 -15.37 15.43 -7.71
C PHE A 179 -14.90 14.10 -8.27
N VAL A 180 -13.58 13.88 -8.35
CA VAL A 180 -13.01 12.60 -8.82
C VAL A 180 -13.35 11.46 -7.85
N LEU A 181 -13.21 11.68 -6.53
CA LEU A 181 -13.55 10.67 -5.54
C LEU A 181 -15.02 10.26 -5.62
N GLU A 182 -15.94 11.21 -5.77
CA GLU A 182 -17.39 10.94 -5.83
C GLU A 182 -17.80 10.23 -7.11
N ASN A 183 -17.20 10.58 -8.24
CA ASN A 183 -17.62 10.10 -9.55
C ASN A 183 -16.88 8.87 -10.05
N VAL A 184 -15.69 8.59 -9.53
CA VAL A 184 -14.82 7.53 -10.06
C VAL A 184 -14.50 6.45 -9.03
N ILE A 185 -14.16 6.84 -7.78
CA ILE A 185 -13.60 5.94 -6.79
C ILE A 185 -14.69 5.40 -5.85
N PRO A 186 -14.75 4.08 -5.60
CA PRO A 186 -15.64 3.55 -4.59
C PRO A 186 -15.27 4.08 -3.20
N PRO A 187 -16.26 4.35 -2.30
CA PRO A 187 -16.00 4.80 -0.94
C PRO A 187 -15.49 3.63 -0.08
N ASP A 188 -14.27 3.21 -0.34
CA ASP A 188 -13.60 2.07 0.29
C ASP A 188 -12.29 2.48 0.94
N ARG A 189 -12.03 1.95 2.15
CA ARG A 189 -10.83 2.26 2.93
C ARG A 189 -9.53 1.94 2.17
N SER A 190 -9.45 0.77 1.54
CA SER A 190 -8.22 0.35 0.86
C SER A 190 -7.93 1.21 -0.36
N ALA A 191 -8.98 1.53 -1.14
CA ALA A 191 -8.87 2.42 -2.30
C ALA A 191 -8.34 3.81 -1.90
N TYR A 192 -8.86 4.39 -0.82
CA TYR A 192 -8.43 5.72 -0.37
C TYR A 192 -7.02 5.69 0.22
N LEU A 193 -6.63 4.64 0.96
CA LEU A 193 -5.26 4.50 1.46
C LEU A 193 -4.24 4.32 0.33
N ASP A 194 -4.60 3.62 -0.75
CA ASP A 194 -3.73 3.49 -1.92
C ASP A 194 -3.54 4.83 -2.64
N ILE A 195 -4.61 5.62 -2.79
CA ILE A 195 -4.55 6.98 -3.36
C ILE A 195 -3.69 7.90 -2.47
N ILE A 196 -3.90 7.87 -1.14
CA ILE A 196 -3.10 8.64 -0.18
C ILE A 196 -1.61 8.30 -0.33
N ARG A 197 -1.27 7.02 -0.45
CA ARG A 197 0.12 6.58 -0.59
C ARG A 197 0.75 7.09 -1.89
N GLU A 198 0.03 7.04 -3.01
CA GLU A 198 0.50 7.54 -4.30
C GLU A 198 0.68 9.07 -4.29
N LEU A 199 -0.35 9.82 -3.85
CA LEU A 199 -0.27 11.28 -3.75
C LEU A 199 0.82 11.76 -2.77
N ALA A 200 1.00 11.04 -1.66
CA ALA A 200 2.07 11.33 -0.71
C ALA A 200 3.45 11.07 -1.32
N ALA A 201 3.62 10.00 -2.11
CA ALA A 201 4.88 9.74 -2.82
C ALA A 201 5.18 10.80 -3.88
N GLU A 202 4.16 11.41 -4.49
CA GLU A 202 4.28 12.53 -5.41
C GLU A 202 4.34 13.90 -4.69
N GLU A 203 4.38 13.92 -3.36
CA GLU A 203 4.41 15.12 -2.50
C GLU A 203 3.20 16.06 -2.69
N GLN A 204 2.07 15.55 -3.14
CA GLN A 204 0.83 16.30 -3.35
C GLN A 204 0.04 16.47 -2.03
N LEU A 205 0.65 17.13 -1.04
CA LEU A 205 0.16 17.16 0.34
C LEU A 205 -1.28 17.67 0.49
N ALA A 206 -1.65 18.74 -0.22
CA ALA A 206 -3.01 19.29 -0.14
C ALA A 206 -4.07 18.29 -0.63
N ALA A 207 -3.84 17.66 -1.78
CA ALA A 207 -4.71 16.62 -2.30
C ALA A 207 -4.77 15.41 -1.37
N THR A 208 -3.63 15.00 -0.81
CA THR A 208 -3.55 13.88 0.15
C THR A 208 -4.40 14.16 1.40
N LEU A 209 -4.33 15.38 1.95
CA LEU A 209 -5.14 15.78 3.11
C LEU A 209 -6.64 15.80 2.78
N THR A 210 -7.03 16.22 1.59
CA THR A 210 -8.44 16.15 1.15
C THR A 210 -8.93 14.70 1.08
N VAL A 211 -8.14 13.79 0.48
CA VAL A 211 -8.48 12.35 0.44
C VAL A 211 -8.54 11.77 1.86
N TRP A 212 -7.63 12.18 2.75
CA TRP A 212 -7.64 11.77 4.16
C TRP A 212 -8.94 12.19 4.86
N GLN A 213 -9.35 13.45 4.74
CA GLN A 213 -10.60 13.94 5.33
C GLN A 213 -11.81 13.13 4.83
N ARG A 214 -11.84 12.82 3.54
CA ARG A 214 -12.90 11.99 2.97
C ARG A 214 -12.87 10.55 3.52
N LEU A 215 -11.68 9.96 3.69
CA LEU A 215 -11.52 8.65 4.31
C LEU A 215 -12.05 8.65 5.75
N VAL A 216 -11.68 9.64 6.57
CA VAL A 216 -12.13 9.78 7.96
C VAL A 216 -13.66 9.88 8.04
N SER A 217 -14.29 10.60 7.10
CA SER A 217 -15.76 10.74 7.06
C SER A 217 -16.52 9.41 6.85
N LEU A 218 -15.85 8.39 6.31
CA LEU A 218 -16.43 7.04 6.16
C LEU A 218 -16.40 6.23 7.48
N HIS A 219 -15.77 6.76 8.53
CA HIS A 219 -15.57 6.08 9.84
C HIS A 219 -15.04 4.64 9.70
N PRO A 220 -14.02 4.38 8.89
CA PRO A 220 -13.49 3.05 8.71
C PRO A 220 -12.75 2.59 9.98
N ARG A 221 -12.68 1.30 10.21
CA ARG A 221 -11.77 0.77 11.22
C ARG A 221 -10.32 0.96 10.74
N MET A 222 -9.51 1.69 11.49
CA MET A 222 -8.13 2.03 11.17
C MET A 222 -7.13 1.36 12.12
N SER A 223 -5.87 1.33 11.70
CA SER A 223 -4.72 1.10 12.57
C SER A 223 -3.81 2.33 12.51
N PRO A 224 -3.18 2.76 13.61
CA PRO A 224 -2.16 3.81 13.55
C PRO A 224 -1.03 3.49 12.57
N ALA A 225 -0.75 2.20 12.33
CA ALA A 225 0.22 1.76 11.32
C ALA A 225 -0.14 2.19 9.88
N ASP A 226 -1.40 2.37 9.58
CA ASP A 226 -1.86 2.77 8.24
C ASP A 226 -1.41 4.18 7.85
N VAL A 227 -1.12 5.03 8.84
CA VAL A 227 -0.79 6.46 8.66
C VAL A 227 0.67 6.80 8.97
N ILE A 228 1.51 5.84 9.37
CA ILE A 228 2.92 6.09 9.70
C ILE A 228 3.62 6.81 8.55
N TYR A 229 3.57 6.25 7.34
CA TYR A 229 4.23 6.83 6.17
C TYR A 229 3.79 8.27 5.89
N PHE A 230 2.48 8.52 5.93
CA PHE A 230 1.93 9.85 5.67
C PHE A 230 2.27 10.85 6.79
N SER A 231 2.19 10.40 8.06
CA SER A 231 2.59 11.23 9.22
C SER A 231 4.08 11.59 9.17
N ASP A 232 4.96 10.64 8.83
CA ASP A 232 6.40 10.88 8.69
C ASP A 232 6.69 11.88 7.57
N LEU A 233 6.03 11.76 6.42
CA LEU A 233 6.17 12.71 5.33
C LEU A 233 5.75 14.13 5.75
N LEU A 234 4.61 14.28 6.41
CA LEU A 234 4.13 15.56 6.91
C LEU A 234 5.10 16.16 7.94
N ILE A 235 5.62 15.33 8.86
CA ILE A 235 6.65 15.77 9.84
C ILE A 235 7.92 16.24 9.11
N GLN A 236 8.37 15.49 8.12
CA GLN A 236 9.58 15.81 7.35
C GLN A 236 9.43 17.11 6.55
N LYS A 237 8.25 17.37 6.00
CA LYS A 237 7.93 18.58 5.25
C LYS A 237 7.57 19.79 6.14
N GLY A 238 7.55 19.64 7.45
CA GLY A 238 7.23 20.72 8.39
C GLY A 238 5.74 20.94 8.66
N HIS A 239 4.88 20.07 8.13
CA HIS A 239 3.42 20.10 8.34
C HIS A 239 3.04 19.35 9.63
N PHE A 240 3.59 19.78 10.75
CA PHE A 240 3.50 19.02 11.99
C PHE A 240 2.08 18.94 12.55
N ASP A 241 1.31 20.01 12.47
CA ASP A 241 -0.09 20.04 12.93
C ASP A 241 -0.97 19.09 12.12
N ASP A 242 -0.76 19.02 10.82
CA ASP A 242 -1.47 18.07 9.96
C ASP A 242 -1.06 16.63 10.28
N ALA A 243 0.23 16.38 10.50
CA ALA A 243 0.71 15.06 10.91
C ALA A 243 0.06 14.60 12.24
N HIS A 244 -0.01 15.50 13.22
CA HIS A 244 -0.61 15.23 14.51
C HIS A 244 -2.12 14.98 14.37
N ARG A 245 -2.82 15.78 13.57
CA ARG A 245 -4.26 15.57 13.28
C ARG A 245 -4.51 14.23 12.62
N VAL A 246 -3.78 13.87 11.57
CA VAL A 246 -3.88 12.58 10.87
C VAL A 246 -3.68 11.42 11.85
N TRP A 247 -2.70 11.55 12.76
CA TRP A 247 -2.45 10.54 13.77
C TRP A 247 -3.61 10.41 14.76
N GLN A 248 -4.12 11.53 15.27
CA GLN A 248 -5.25 11.54 16.21
C GLN A 248 -6.53 10.95 15.58
N ASP A 249 -6.83 11.31 14.34
CA ASP A 249 -7.96 10.74 13.60
C ASP A 249 -7.81 9.21 13.49
N ALA A 250 -6.61 8.73 13.16
CA ALA A 250 -6.37 7.29 13.08
C ALA A 250 -6.52 6.58 14.43
N LEU A 251 -6.09 7.21 15.52
CA LEU A 251 -6.30 6.70 16.89
C LEU A 251 -7.78 6.61 17.24
N LEU A 252 -8.56 7.65 16.95
CA LEU A 252 -10.01 7.68 17.21
C LEU A 252 -10.75 6.58 16.43
N LEU A 253 -10.28 6.26 15.23
CA LEU A 253 -10.86 5.21 14.38
C LEU A 253 -10.29 3.82 14.66
N SER A 254 -9.33 3.70 15.60
CA SER A 254 -8.69 2.44 15.96
C SER A 254 -9.35 1.80 17.16
N ALA A 255 -9.13 0.50 17.31
CA ALA A 255 -9.47 -0.25 18.52
C ALA A 255 -8.25 -0.47 19.45
N VAL A 256 -7.13 0.23 19.20
CA VAL A 256 -5.90 0.07 19.98
C VAL A 256 -6.01 0.85 21.27
N VAL A 257 -5.83 0.15 22.39
CA VAL A 257 -5.81 0.73 23.74
C VAL A 257 -4.41 0.50 24.31
N THR A 258 -3.74 1.59 24.67
CA THR A 258 -2.35 1.61 25.16
C THR A 258 -2.23 1.79 26.67
N GLY A 259 -3.30 2.21 27.34
CA GLY A 259 -3.28 2.46 28.78
C GLY A 259 -2.54 3.72 29.20
N ASP A 260 -2.22 4.61 28.26
CA ASP A 260 -1.56 5.88 28.55
C ASP A 260 -2.35 6.71 29.56
N PRO A 261 -1.69 7.46 30.45
CA PRO A 261 -2.38 8.32 31.41
C PRO A 261 -3.15 9.43 30.70
N PRO A 262 -4.32 9.83 31.22
CA PRO A 262 -5.12 10.91 30.64
C PRO A 262 -4.28 12.20 30.46
N GLY A 263 -4.38 12.80 29.27
CA GLY A 263 -3.64 14.01 28.92
C GLY A 263 -2.19 13.80 28.54
N SER A 264 -1.69 12.57 28.45
CA SER A 264 -0.38 12.30 27.84
C SER A 264 -0.41 12.64 26.35
N VAL A 265 0.59 13.40 25.90
CA VAL A 265 0.82 13.69 24.48
C VAL A 265 1.76 12.67 23.81
N LEU A 266 2.32 11.74 24.60
CA LEU A 266 3.01 10.56 24.10
C LEU A 266 1.99 9.43 23.94
N TRP A 267 2.13 8.70 22.85
CA TRP A 267 1.32 7.52 22.59
C TRP A 267 2.12 6.25 22.91
N ASP A 268 1.43 5.31 23.55
CA ASP A 268 1.96 3.96 23.88
C ASP A 268 3.23 4.02 24.76
N GLY A 269 3.19 4.83 25.80
CA GLY A 269 4.32 4.96 26.72
C GLY A 269 4.65 3.71 27.51
N GLY A 270 3.73 2.75 27.61
CA GLY A 270 3.93 1.42 28.17
C GLY A 270 4.33 0.35 27.15
N PHE A 271 4.51 0.71 25.86
CA PHE A 271 4.89 -0.23 24.79
C PHE A 271 3.87 -1.35 24.55
N GLU A 272 2.60 -1.15 24.84
CA GLU A 272 1.53 -2.15 24.81
C GLU A 272 1.05 -2.50 23.39
N SER A 273 1.34 -1.63 22.42
CA SER A 273 1.01 -1.79 21.00
C SER A 273 2.10 -2.55 20.24
N ASN A 274 1.70 -3.19 19.14
CA ASN A 274 2.64 -3.75 18.16
C ASN A 274 2.94 -2.76 17.01
N VAL A 275 2.47 -1.51 17.10
CA VAL A 275 2.69 -0.49 16.09
C VAL A 275 3.96 0.28 16.41
N HIS A 276 4.97 0.14 15.57
CA HIS A 276 6.28 0.77 15.73
C HIS A 276 6.77 1.33 14.39
N GLY A 277 7.77 2.20 14.45
CA GLY A 277 8.61 2.52 13.31
C GLY A 277 8.37 3.87 12.65
N GLY A 278 7.57 4.78 13.23
CA GLY A 278 7.43 6.13 12.67
C GLY A 278 6.19 6.89 13.15
N GLY A 279 5.96 8.06 12.61
CA GLY A 279 4.90 8.97 13.03
C GLY A 279 5.07 9.39 14.49
N PHE A 280 4.08 9.06 15.31
CA PHE A 280 4.09 9.25 16.76
C PHE A 280 4.22 7.92 17.52
N ALA A 281 4.46 6.80 16.83
CA ALA A 281 4.82 5.54 17.46
C ALA A 281 6.31 5.49 17.80
N TRP A 282 6.68 4.56 18.69
CA TRP A 282 8.07 4.35 19.06
C TRP A 282 8.90 3.80 17.90
N ILE A 283 10.02 4.44 17.63
CA ILE A 283 10.99 4.03 16.62
C ILE A 283 12.09 3.26 17.32
N PHE A 284 12.36 2.05 16.84
CA PHE A 284 13.44 1.17 17.34
C PHE A 284 14.54 1.10 16.26
N PRO A 285 15.51 2.01 16.26
CA PRO A 285 16.62 1.94 15.31
C PRO A 285 17.51 0.73 15.60
N PRO A 286 18.32 0.26 14.65
CA PRO A 286 19.36 -0.72 14.90
C PRO A 286 20.25 -0.27 16.05
N SER A 287 20.45 -1.14 17.02
CA SER A 287 21.28 -0.85 18.19
C SER A 287 22.77 -0.86 17.82
N PRO A 288 23.59 0.10 18.30
CA PRO A 288 25.02 0.08 18.12
C PRO A 288 25.67 -1.09 18.91
N PRO A 289 26.93 -1.44 18.62
CA PRO A 289 27.65 -2.46 19.37
C PRO A 289 27.61 -2.20 20.88
N GLY A 290 27.39 -3.26 21.64
CA GLY A 290 27.39 -3.21 23.10
C GLY A 290 26.05 -2.96 23.76
N VAL A 291 24.99 -2.65 22.99
CA VAL A 291 23.63 -2.51 23.55
C VAL A 291 22.64 -3.31 22.70
N GLN A 292 21.61 -3.81 23.35
CA GLN A 292 20.44 -4.43 22.71
C GLN A 292 19.15 -3.81 23.29
N ALA A 293 18.33 -3.23 22.44
CA ALA A 293 17.00 -2.75 22.77
C ALA A 293 15.95 -3.76 22.30
N ALA A 294 15.06 -4.20 23.20
CA ALA A 294 13.99 -5.15 22.88
C ALA A 294 12.84 -5.00 23.87
N LEU A 295 11.66 -5.46 23.49
CA LEU A 295 10.52 -5.55 24.41
C LEU A 295 10.65 -6.80 25.29
N ASP A 296 10.36 -6.64 26.59
CA ASP A 296 10.41 -7.70 27.60
C ASP A 296 9.05 -7.87 28.28
N ARG A 297 8.51 -9.08 28.18
CA ARG A 297 7.23 -9.44 28.81
C ARG A 297 7.36 -9.96 30.25
N ARG A 298 8.59 -10.25 30.68
CA ARG A 298 8.86 -10.81 32.02
C ARG A 298 9.01 -9.72 33.06
N GLN A 299 9.69 -8.62 32.72
CA GLN A 299 9.87 -7.47 33.58
C GLN A 299 9.06 -6.30 33.04
N LYS A 300 8.11 -5.80 33.83
CA LYS A 300 7.23 -4.68 33.47
C LYS A 300 6.79 -3.96 34.76
N HIS A 301 6.50 -2.70 34.65
CA HIS A 301 5.91 -1.92 35.76
C HIS A 301 4.39 -2.07 35.73
N THR A 302 3.77 -1.80 34.56
CA THR A 302 2.33 -2.08 34.33
C THR A 302 2.13 -2.87 33.05
N GLY A 303 0.89 -3.12 32.66
CA GLY A 303 0.54 -3.68 31.35
C GLY A 303 1.10 -5.07 31.05
N LYS A 304 1.56 -5.28 29.81
CA LYS A 304 1.98 -6.60 29.29
C LYS A 304 3.50 -6.71 29.09
N GLN A 305 4.20 -5.60 28.85
CA GLN A 305 5.61 -5.59 28.50
C GLN A 305 6.26 -4.23 28.83
N SER A 306 7.59 -4.18 28.78
CA SER A 306 8.38 -2.96 28.91
C SER A 306 9.53 -2.93 27.91
N LEU A 307 10.16 -1.79 27.71
CA LEU A 307 11.40 -1.68 26.94
C LEU A 307 12.58 -2.16 27.80
N ARG A 308 13.37 -3.12 27.30
CA ARG A 308 14.62 -3.58 27.90
C ARG A 308 15.82 -3.10 27.10
N LEU A 309 16.78 -2.50 27.79
CA LEU A 309 18.12 -2.22 27.29
C LEU A 309 19.14 -3.12 28.01
N PHE A 310 19.81 -3.98 27.26
CA PHE A 310 20.88 -4.85 27.77
C PHE A 310 22.23 -4.34 27.29
N PHE A 311 23.22 -4.20 28.20
CA PHE A 311 24.58 -3.77 27.93
C PHE A 311 25.55 -4.91 28.21
N ASP A 312 26.48 -5.16 27.26
CA ASP A 312 27.33 -6.36 27.21
C ASP A 312 28.58 -6.33 28.11
N GLY A 313 28.91 -5.21 28.73
CA GLY A 313 30.09 -5.04 29.57
C GLY A 313 31.42 -4.88 28.83
N LYS A 314 31.40 -4.82 27.50
CA LYS A 314 32.60 -4.76 26.67
C LYS A 314 32.83 -3.38 26.03
N HIS A 315 31.79 -2.59 25.93
CA HIS A 315 31.80 -1.33 25.19
C HIS A 315 31.45 -0.12 26.08
N ASN A 316 32.08 1.01 25.78
CA ASN A 316 31.62 2.32 26.22
C ASN A 316 30.66 2.85 25.14
N THR A 317 29.40 2.47 25.22
CA THR A 317 28.43 2.71 24.16
C THR A 317 27.78 4.08 24.33
N ASN A 318 27.86 4.93 23.31
CA ASN A 318 26.92 6.05 23.19
C ASN A 318 25.64 5.52 22.58
N TYR A 319 24.56 5.68 23.29
CA TYR A 319 23.25 5.22 22.85
C TYR A 319 22.25 6.39 22.87
N GLU A 320 21.65 6.67 21.73
CA GLU A 320 20.46 7.47 21.59
C GLU A 320 19.56 6.69 20.64
N GLY A 321 18.64 5.94 21.19
CA GLY A 321 17.94 4.89 20.45
C GLY A 321 16.45 5.06 20.44
N VAL A 322 15.71 4.27 21.19
CA VAL A 322 14.24 4.23 21.12
C VAL A 322 13.64 5.61 21.33
N CYS A 323 12.96 6.15 20.30
CA CYS A 323 12.45 7.52 20.29
C CYS A 323 11.01 7.58 19.80
N THR A 324 10.28 8.61 20.22
CA THR A 324 8.95 8.95 19.69
C THR A 324 8.78 10.47 19.56
N ASN A 325 7.86 10.91 18.67
CA ASN A 325 7.45 12.31 18.57
C ASN A 325 6.22 12.57 19.45
N ALA A 326 6.08 13.82 19.87
CA ALA A 326 4.93 14.33 20.62
C ALA A 326 4.45 15.65 20.03
N GLY A 327 3.14 15.79 19.85
CA GLY A 327 2.49 17.07 19.58
C GLY A 327 2.36 17.86 20.87
N VAL A 328 2.96 19.05 20.90
CA VAL A 328 2.93 19.91 22.10
C VAL A 328 2.35 21.27 21.76
N ARG A 329 1.68 21.90 22.74
CA ARG A 329 1.17 23.26 22.59
C ARG A 329 2.28 24.26 22.94
N PRO A 330 2.40 25.39 22.25
CA PRO A 330 3.29 26.46 22.62
C PRO A 330 3.01 26.95 24.04
N GLU A 331 4.02 27.52 24.69
CA GLU A 331 3.95 28.20 26.01
C GLU A 331 3.23 27.36 27.09
N THR A 332 3.35 26.03 27.01
CA THR A 332 2.67 25.10 27.90
C THR A 332 3.69 24.34 28.75
N THR A 333 3.44 24.27 30.05
CA THR A 333 4.28 23.46 30.95
C THR A 333 3.84 22.01 30.94
N TYR A 334 4.79 21.12 30.76
CA TYR A 334 4.63 19.68 30.75
C TYR A 334 5.45 19.05 31.87
N ARG A 335 4.97 17.91 32.34
CA ARG A 335 5.71 16.98 33.20
C ARG A 335 6.01 15.73 32.40
N PHE A 336 7.28 15.50 32.09
CA PHE A 336 7.78 14.22 31.64
C PHE A 336 7.89 13.27 32.84
N SER A 337 7.48 12.02 32.70
CA SER A 337 7.77 10.96 33.65
C SER A 337 7.96 9.62 32.95
N ALA A 338 8.76 8.76 33.58
CA ALA A 338 8.97 7.38 33.13
C ALA A 338 9.30 6.51 34.35
N TRP A 339 8.93 5.23 34.35
CA TRP A 339 9.38 4.27 35.33
C TRP A 339 10.59 3.50 34.79
N VAL A 340 11.64 3.46 35.61
CA VAL A 340 12.91 2.81 35.26
C VAL A 340 13.30 1.83 36.37
N ARG A 341 13.65 0.61 35.96
CA ARG A 341 14.27 -0.41 36.82
C ARG A 341 15.64 -0.73 36.25
N THR A 342 16.66 -0.83 37.11
CA THR A 342 18.01 -1.20 36.66
C THR A 342 18.53 -2.40 37.42
N GLN A 343 19.40 -3.16 36.78
CA GLN A 343 20.13 -4.29 37.38
C GLN A 343 21.57 -4.29 36.95
N ALA A 344 22.47 -4.13 37.93
CA ALA A 344 23.92 -4.18 37.75
C ALA A 344 24.48 -3.24 36.67
N LEU A 345 23.94 -2.01 36.56
CA LEU A 345 24.53 -0.99 35.66
C LEU A 345 25.81 -0.47 36.31
N THR A 346 26.95 -0.79 35.68
CA THR A 346 28.30 -0.60 36.27
C THR A 346 28.92 0.77 35.99
N SER A 347 28.41 1.54 35.05
CA SER A 347 29.01 2.81 34.60
C SER A 347 28.56 3.99 35.45
N ASP A 348 29.36 5.06 35.50
CA ASP A 348 29.02 6.39 36.02
C ASP A 348 28.05 7.18 35.11
N GLU A 349 27.82 6.69 33.89
CA GLU A 349 26.80 7.18 32.95
C GLU A 349 25.72 6.11 32.78
N GLY A 350 24.55 6.35 33.38
CA GLY A 350 23.42 5.45 33.31
C GLY A 350 22.45 5.76 32.16
N VAL A 351 21.29 5.11 32.22
CA VAL A 351 20.20 5.34 31.26
C VAL A 351 19.41 6.57 31.69
N ARG A 352 19.09 7.43 30.73
CA ARG A 352 18.31 8.69 30.90
C ARG A 352 17.42 8.95 29.71
N PHE A 353 16.65 10.03 29.79
CA PHE A 353 15.77 10.48 28.70
C PHE A 353 16.18 11.85 28.22
N ARG A 354 16.12 12.06 26.91
CA ARG A 354 16.27 13.35 26.27
C ARG A 354 14.94 13.79 25.70
N LEU A 355 14.51 14.98 26.07
CA LEU A 355 13.44 15.71 25.42
C LEU A 355 14.05 16.78 24.53
N SER A 356 13.92 16.62 23.22
CA SER A 356 14.33 17.60 22.21
C SER A 356 13.08 18.30 21.67
N TRP A 357 13.15 19.61 21.41
CA TRP A 357 12.04 20.36 20.84
C TRP A 357 12.46 21.09 19.57
N PHE A 358 11.47 21.37 18.74
CA PHE A 358 11.67 21.85 17.39
C PHE A 358 10.80 23.08 17.14
N SER A 359 11.42 24.11 16.53
CA SER A 359 10.72 25.26 15.95
C SER A 359 10.97 25.27 14.45
N ASP A 360 9.92 25.41 13.63
CA ASP A 360 10.02 25.43 12.18
C ASP A 360 10.85 24.25 11.62
N SER A 361 10.60 23.03 12.11
CA SER A 361 11.31 21.79 11.77
C SER A 361 12.79 21.72 12.17
N ARG A 362 13.35 22.76 12.83
CA ARG A 362 14.73 22.78 13.33
C ARG A 362 14.77 22.49 14.82
N ALA A 363 15.76 21.70 15.24
CA ALA A 363 16.03 21.49 16.65
C ALA A 363 16.38 22.84 17.30
N SER A 364 15.60 23.27 18.30
CA SER A 364 15.76 24.54 19.00
C SER A 364 16.28 24.38 20.42
N GLY A 365 16.32 23.15 20.94
CA GLY A 365 16.92 22.81 22.21
C GLY A 365 16.64 21.39 22.66
N SER A 366 17.28 21.01 23.76
CA SER A 366 17.04 19.72 24.44
C SER A 366 17.30 19.84 25.93
N ALA A 367 16.69 18.94 26.69
CA ALA A 367 16.93 18.73 28.11
C ALA A 367 17.04 17.23 28.41
N ASP A 368 17.98 16.87 29.26
CA ASP A 368 18.19 15.49 29.70
C ASP A 368 17.66 15.31 31.13
N SER A 369 17.03 14.18 31.40
CA SER A 369 16.67 13.78 32.75
C SER A 369 17.90 13.37 33.57
N GLN A 370 17.72 13.19 34.87
CA GLN A 370 18.68 12.44 35.67
C GLN A 370 18.80 11.01 35.12
N ASP A 371 19.99 10.41 35.26
CA ASP A 371 20.26 9.06 34.85
C ASP A 371 20.02 8.04 35.96
N SER A 372 19.72 6.83 35.55
CA SER A 372 19.52 5.67 36.44
C SER A 372 20.74 4.75 36.39
N ARG A 373 21.33 4.42 37.56
CA ARG A 373 22.59 3.68 37.68
C ARG A 373 22.44 2.53 38.68
N GLY A 374 23.41 1.63 38.69
CA GLY A 374 23.52 0.53 39.67
C GLY A 374 22.36 -0.46 39.57
N THR A 375 21.86 -0.87 40.71
CA THR A 375 20.67 -1.74 40.83
C THR A 375 19.59 -1.00 41.60
N GLN A 376 18.47 -0.73 40.95
CA GLN A 376 17.35 0.00 41.53
C GLN A 376 16.04 -0.73 41.19
N PRO A 377 15.08 -0.78 42.15
CA PRO A 377 13.72 -1.20 41.86
C PRO A 377 13.07 -0.22 40.85
N TRP A 378 11.85 -0.48 40.46
CA TRP A 378 11.08 0.48 39.66
C TRP A 378 11.04 1.82 40.37
N THR A 379 11.68 2.81 39.76
CA THR A 379 11.84 4.17 40.29
C THR A 379 11.34 5.15 39.24
N ARG A 380 10.58 6.15 39.70
CA ARG A 380 10.03 7.16 38.78
C ARG A 380 11.09 8.25 38.51
N VAL A 381 11.35 8.50 37.23
CA VAL A 381 12.17 9.62 36.75
C VAL A 381 11.21 10.70 36.31
N GLU A 382 11.42 11.94 36.73
CA GLU A 382 10.58 13.08 36.38
C GLU A 382 11.44 14.25 35.88
N MET A 383 10.88 15.02 34.94
CA MET A 383 11.50 16.25 34.44
C MET A 383 10.40 17.25 34.05
N PRO A 384 10.35 18.45 34.67
CA PRO A 384 9.49 19.53 34.21
C PRO A 384 10.09 20.18 32.96
N TRP A 385 9.24 20.59 32.03
CA TRP A 385 9.63 21.29 30.82
C TRP A 385 8.52 22.22 30.37
N THR A 386 8.91 23.45 29.94
CA THR A 386 7.96 24.42 29.36
C THR A 386 8.34 24.68 27.90
N SER A 387 7.37 24.49 27.00
CA SER A 387 7.53 24.71 25.57
C SER A 387 7.67 26.21 25.26
N GLY A 388 8.50 26.56 24.28
CA GLY A 388 8.61 27.92 23.77
C GLY A 388 7.45 28.36 22.89
N LYS A 389 7.40 29.64 22.51
CA LYS A 389 6.31 30.27 21.72
C LYS A 389 6.01 29.53 20.38
N ASN A 390 7.04 29.02 19.70
CA ASN A 390 6.91 28.43 18.37
C ASN A 390 7.19 26.93 18.40
N VAL A 391 7.07 26.28 19.56
CA VAL A 391 7.34 24.85 19.71
C VAL A 391 6.02 24.07 19.65
N GLN A 392 5.82 23.32 18.56
CA GLN A 392 4.66 22.45 18.38
C GLN A 392 5.05 20.98 18.42
N ARG A 393 6.35 20.68 18.31
CA ARG A 393 6.89 19.32 18.28
C ARG A 393 7.96 19.13 19.34
N ALA A 394 7.84 18.04 20.07
CA ALA A 394 8.89 17.48 20.89
C ALA A 394 9.24 16.07 20.42
N ARG A 395 10.43 15.60 20.78
CA ARG A 395 10.89 14.22 20.59
C ARG A 395 11.47 13.72 21.88
N VAL A 396 11.00 12.56 22.32
CA VAL A 396 11.54 11.89 23.51
C VAL A 396 12.37 10.69 23.04
N CYS A 397 13.61 10.61 23.52
CA CYS A 397 14.53 9.49 23.25
C CYS A 397 15.05 8.91 24.56
N VAL A 398 15.27 7.59 24.54
CA VAL A 398 16.04 6.91 25.58
C VAL A 398 17.50 6.94 25.19
N LEU A 399 18.37 7.37 26.10
CA LEU A 399 19.81 7.52 25.80
C LEU A 399 20.72 7.12 26.97
N ARG A 400 22.00 6.91 26.61
CA ARG A 400 23.13 6.81 27.52
C ARG A 400 24.31 7.54 26.90
N ASN A 401 24.92 8.47 27.61
CA ASN A 401 26.11 9.17 27.15
C ASN A 401 27.39 8.33 27.31
N LEU A 402 28.45 8.68 26.58
CA LEU A 402 29.77 8.11 26.79
C LEU A 402 30.29 8.45 28.20
N SER A 403 30.76 7.46 28.94
CA SER A 403 31.53 7.70 30.14
C SER A 403 32.93 8.23 29.78
N ARG A 404 33.42 9.15 30.61
CA ARG A 404 34.79 9.68 30.56
C ARG A 404 35.71 9.09 31.65
N SER A 405 35.15 8.21 32.47
CA SER A 405 35.89 7.54 33.55
C SER A 405 36.79 6.45 33.03
N LEU A 406 37.80 6.03 33.82
CA LEU A 406 38.69 4.93 33.47
C LEU A 406 37.93 3.61 33.23
N ASP A 407 36.94 3.32 34.05
CA ASP A 407 36.00 2.20 33.83
C ASP A 407 34.76 2.66 33.06
N ALA A 408 34.97 2.93 31.77
CA ALA A 408 33.94 3.48 30.89
C ALA A 408 32.97 2.44 30.36
N ARG A 409 33.27 1.15 30.50
CA ARG A 409 32.44 0.06 29.96
C ARG A 409 31.15 -0.08 30.79
N ILE A 410 30.03 -0.26 30.08
CA ILE A 410 28.74 -0.46 30.74
C ILE A 410 28.29 -1.92 30.62
N GLN A 411 27.98 -2.54 31.75
CA GLN A 411 27.32 -3.84 31.85
C GLN A 411 26.01 -3.69 32.59
N GLY A 412 25.05 -4.56 32.31
CA GLY A 412 23.80 -4.65 33.07
C GLY A 412 22.56 -4.47 32.21
N THR A 413 21.44 -4.28 32.86
CA THR A 413 20.15 -4.17 32.20
C THR A 413 19.32 -3.03 32.76
N ALA A 414 18.65 -2.27 31.93
CA ALA A 414 17.61 -1.33 32.31
C ALA A 414 16.28 -1.75 31.66
N TRP A 415 15.20 -1.63 32.43
CA TRP A 415 13.82 -1.75 31.93
C TRP A 415 13.13 -0.40 32.11
N ILE A 416 12.37 0.00 31.11
CA ILE A 416 11.70 1.29 31.02
C ILE A 416 10.24 1.04 30.68
N ASP A 417 9.35 1.73 31.39
CA ASP A 417 7.91 1.57 31.25
C ASP A 417 7.16 2.85 31.57
N ASP A 418 5.88 2.91 31.20
CA ASP A 418 4.94 3.99 31.51
C ASP A 418 5.50 5.41 31.27
N ILE A 419 6.12 5.62 30.11
CA ILE A 419 6.63 6.93 29.71
C ILE A 419 5.45 7.83 29.40
N SER A 420 5.46 9.05 29.96
CA SER A 420 4.40 10.02 29.68
C SER A 420 4.93 11.44 29.63
N LEU A 421 4.23 12.28 28.88
CA LEU A 421 4.43 13.73 28.83
C LEU A 421 3.06 14.38 28.96
N VAL A 422 2.76 14.87 30.16
CA VAL A 422 1.43 15.40 30.52
C VAL A 422 1.51 16.89 30.74
N SER A 423 0.56 17.67 30.21
CA SER A 423 0.47 19.11 30.49
C SER A 423 0.09 19.35 31.95
N VAL A 424 0.87 20.19 32.64
CA VAL A 424 0.64 20.59 34.05
C VAL A 424 -0.05 21.94 34.04
N GLY A 425 -1.40 21.92 34.04
CA GLY A 425 -2.20 23.13 34.13
C GLY A 425 -2.19 23.98 32.85
N SER A 426 -3.32 24.05 32.17
CA SER A 426 -3.77 25.34 31.62
C SER A 426 -4.45 26.06 32.77
N PRO A 427 -4.24 27.38 33.01
CA PRO A 427 -5.27 28.14 33.69
C PRO A 427 -6.56 27.92 32.89
N ASN A 428 -7.64 27.55 33.60
CA ASN A 428 -8.99 27.50 33.02
C ASN A 428 -9.22 28.74 32.15
N PRO A 429 -9.87 28.60 30.99
CA PRO A 429 -10.23 29.75 30.16
C PRO A 429 -11.08 30.77 30.89
#